data_85c0632371d450ea2a4812c90dea5af7
#
_entry.id   85c0632371d450ea2a4812c90dea5af7
#
_cell.length_a   1.000
_cell.length_b   1.000
_cell.length_c   1.000
_cell.angle_alpha   90.00
_cell.angle_beta   90.00
_cell.angle_gamma   90.00
#
_symmetry.space_group_name_H-M   'P 1'
#
loop_
_entity.id
_entity.type
_entity.pdbx_description
1 polymer ?
#
loop_
_entity_poly.entity_id
_entity_poly.type
_entity_poly.pdbx_seq_one_letter_code
_entity_poly.pdbx_strand_id
1 'polypeptide(L)'
;MKTTNFPRLIKWMFFTAITFLVLMTLMRFAFFFHYRPPGYSFSGSMKAFLLGLNFDTRIVCGIVLFPFLIGNLHLTYNSKKRLAPGSIVQLSITVIVMVLLIIFMKKGHASFSILAIASVVFALILLWLFITKNCNPFENITSRRIFKIYFLVIAAVLVFLYAIDYEHFDYLHQRLNASVMNYTEDAKISMNMVWETYPVITLLILIILFTAILYFGILYFYKKIKPAVYRGNSLPKIAFGIVFTLILSVGIFGKIKQYPLRWSDAFALNDDFKANLSLNPVQSFLSTLEFRNSSYDLKKVRAYYPLMAKYLNIKNPDSVNLNFTRIYDVTTPGKTPNVVVVICESFSGYKSSMWGNPLNTTPYFNQMCQQGIFFDRCFTPAYGTARGVWAVITGIPDVEYPNTSSRNPAYVDQHSIINDYKDYEKFYFIGGSLSWANIRGLLTNNIGGLNMYEEENFKSKSVDVWGISDKRLFLEANNVLKQQQKPFFAVIQTADNHRPYTIPEEDKNEFILKNFPTDSLHQYGFYSNDELNAFRYTDFSFEKFIEAAKKELYFDNTIFVFVGDHGI
;
A
#
# COMPACT_ATOMS: atom_id res chain seq x y z
N MET A 1 11.87 -14.79 -42.73
CA MET A 1 12.01 -14.07 -41.44
C MET A 1 13.51 -13.94 -41.14
N LYS A 2 14.04 -12.72 -41.09
CA LYS A 2 15.47 -12.44 -40.79
C LYS A 2 15.82 -13.03 -39.39
N THR A 3 16.97 -13.68 -39.28
CA THR A 3 17.54 -14.18 -38.02
C THR A 3 17.77 -12.99 -37.10
N THR A 4 17.05 -12.94 -35.97
CA THR A 4 17.19 -11.85 -35.01
C THR A 4 18.23 -12.22 -33.95
N ASN A 5 19.09 -11.28 -33.58
CA ASN A 5 20.12 -11.47 -32.54
C ASN A 5 19.56 -11.59 -31.09
N PHE A 6 18.25 -11.72 -30.94
CA PHE A 6 17.58 -11.78 -29.63
C PHE A 6 17.66 -13.19 -29.02
N PRO A 7 18.02 -13.34 -27.72
CA PRO A 7 18.07 -14.64 -27.03
C PRO A 7 16.73 -15.38 -27.05
N ARG A 8 16.76 -16.69 -27.30
CA ARG A 8 15.54 -17.54 -27.34
C ARG A 8 14.75 -17.46 -26.03
N LEU A 9 15.44 -17.46 -24.90
CA LEU A 9 14.82 -17.40 -23.58
C LEU A 9 14.02 -16.11 -23.40
N ILE A 10 14.59 -14.95 -23.77
CA ILE A 10 13.88 -13.66 -23.70
C ILE A 10 12.62 -13.67 -24.56
N LYS A 11 12.71 -14.18 -25.79
CA LYS A 11 11.54 -14.27 -26.68
C LYS A 11 10.45 -15.14 -26.07
N TRP A 12 10.82 -16.29 -25.50
CA TRP A 12 9.84 -17.17 -24.89
C TRP A 12 9.19 -16.53 -23.67
N MET A 13 9.97 -15.93 -22.77
CA MET A 13 9.46 -15.22 -21.60
C MET A 13 8.54 -14.05 -22.00
N PHE A 14 8.90 -13.30 -23.03
CA PHE A 14 8.08 -12.20 -23.55
C PHE A 14 6.72 -12.70 -24.08
N PHE A 15 6.70 -13.73 -24.92
CA PHE A 15 5.43 -14.28 -25.40
C PHE A 15 4.62 -14.95 -24.30
N THR A 16 5.26 -15.57 -23.32
CA THR A 16 4.59 -16.10 -22.13
C THR A 16 3.94 -14.98 -21.32
N ALA A 17 4.65 -13.86 -21.13
CA ALA A 17 4.10 -12.67 -20.48
C ALA A 17 2.86 -12.15 -21.21
N ILE A 18 2.92 -12.00 -22.53
CA ILE A 18 1.76 -11.59 -23.35
C ILE A 18 0.60 -12.56 -23.17
N THR A 19 0.85 -13.88 -23.18
CA THR A 19 -0.22 -14.88 -23.02
C THR A 19 -0.96 -14.72 -21.70
N PHE A 20 -0.24 -14.51 -20.59
CA PHE A 20 -0.87 -14.25 -19.29
C PHE A 20 -1.57 -12.90 -19.23
N LEU A 21 -0.99 -11.83 -19.80
CA LEU A 21 -1.63 -10.51 -19.86
C LEU A 21 -2.93 -10.54 -20.64
N VAL A 22 -2.96 -11.25 -21.76
CA VAL A 22 -4.19 -11.42 -22.57
C VAL A 22 -5.27 -12.12 -21.77
N LEU A 23 -4.93 -13.22 -21.05
CA LEU A 23 -5.89 -13.88 -20.17
C LEU A 23 -6.44 -12.90 -19.11
N MET A 24 -5.57 -12.24 -18.35
CA MET A 24 -5.99 -11.34 -17.26
C MET A 24 -6.84 -10.19 -17.79
N THR A 25 -6.50 -9.65 -18.97
CA THR A 25 -7.28 -8.60 -19.63
C THR A 25 -8.66 -9.13 -20.05
N LEU A 26 -8.75 -10.33 -20.64
CA LEU A 26 -10.02 -10.95 -20.99
C LEU A 26 -10.90 -11.21 -19.76
N MET A 27 -10.31 -11.70 -18.68
CA MET A 27 -11.03 -11.89 -17.40
C MET A 27 -11.55 -10.56 -16.83
N ARG A 28 -10.79 -9.46 -16.99
CA ARG A 28 -11.22 -8.11 -16.60
C ARG A 28 -12.38 -7.62 -17.45
N PHE A 29 -12.36 -7.89 -18.74
CA PHE A 29 -13.51 -7.59 -19.61
C PHE A 29 -14.74 -8.41 -19.21
N ALA A 30 -14.57 -9.72 -18.96
CA ALA A 30 -15.65 -10.57 -18.48
C ALA A 30 -16.22 -10.04 -17.16
N PHE A 31 -15.37 -9.68 -16.21
CA PHE A 31 -15.77 -9.05 -14.94
C PHE A 31 -16.58 -7.77 -15.20
N PHE A 32 -16.10 -6.87 -16.05
CA PHE A 32 -16.82 -5.63 -16.38
C PHE A 32 -18.19 -5.90 -16.94
N PHE A 33 -18.32 -6.77 -17.96
CA PHE A 33 -19.61 -7.02 -18.59
C PHE A 33 -20.60 -7.76 -17.69
N HIS A 34 -20.11 -8.56 -16.76
CA HIS A 34 -20.95 -9.33 -15.83
C HIS A 34 -21.44 -8.48 -14.66
N TYR A 35 -20.56 -7.68 -14.03
CA TYR A 35 -20.85 -6.99 -12.76
C TYR A 35 -21.11 -5.48 -12.89
N ARG A 36 -21.01 -4.90 -14.09
CA ARG A 36 -21.19 -3.45 -14.23
C ARG A 36 -22.57 -3.00 -13.78
N PRO A 37 -22.68 -2.00 -12.89
CA PRO A 37 -23.96 -1.40 -12.55
C PRO A 37 -24.60 -0.67 -13.74
N PRO A 38 -25.95 -0.47 -13.74
CA PRO A 38 -26.61 0.36 -14.74
C PRO A 38 -25.98 1.76 -14.82
N GLY A 39 -25.79 2.26 -16.04
CA GLY A 39 -25.18 3.58 -16.29
C GLY A 39 -23.66 3.59 -16.46
N TYR A 40 -22.97 2.51 -16.13
CA TYR A 40 -21.52 2.42 -16.35
C TYR A 40 -21.19 2.08 -17.80
N SER A 41 -20.39 2.96 -18.44
CA SER A 41 -19.89 2.76 -19.79
C SER A 41 -18.43 2.30 -19.81
N PHE A 42 -18.02 1.64 -20.87
CA PHE A 42 -16.63 1.25 -21.08
C PHE A 42 -15.70 2.46 -21.12
N SER A 43 -16.07 3.53 -21.85
CA SER A 43 -15.28 4.76 -21.92
C SER A 43 -15.12 5.43 -20.56
N GLY A 44 -16.18 5.48 -19.73
CA GLY A 44 -16.14 6.02 -18.36
C GLY A 44 -15.32 5.16 -17.38
N SER A 45 -15.01 3.90 -17.75
CA SER A 45 -14.22 2.98 -16.95
C SER A 45 -12.78 2.79 -17.47
N MET A 46 -12.37 3.51 -18.52
CA MET A 46 -11.06 3.34 -19.16
C MET A 46 -9.88 3.50 -18.21
N LYS A 47 -9.95 4.46 -17.26
CA LYS A 47 -8.91 4.64 -16.23
C LYS A 47 -8.75 3.37 -15.36
N ALA A 48 -9.85 2.69 -15.02
CA ALA A 48 -9.81 1.44 -14.27
C ALA A 48 -9.16 0.30 -15.07
N PHE A 49 -9.44 0.21 -16.37
CA PHE A 49 -8.80 -0.76 -17.26
C PHE A 49 -7.29 -0.52 -17.38
N LEU A 50 -6.84 0.73 -17.56
CA LEU A 50 -5.43 1.09 -17.65
C LEU A 50 -4.69 0.81 -16.33
N LEU A 51 -5.28 1.18 -15.21
CA LEU A 51 -4.72 0.87 -13.89
C LEU A 51 -4.68 -0.64 -13.66
N GLY A 52 -5.73 -1.35 -14.07
CA GLY A 52 -5.79 -2.80 -14.01
C GLY A 52 -4.71 -3.50 -14.84
N LEU A 53 -4.38 -2.95 -16.01
CA LEU A 53 -3.26 -3.45 -16.81
C LEU A 53 -1.91 -3.32 -16.07
N ASN A 54 -1.73 -2.26 -15.28
CA ASN A 54 -0.52 -2.11 -14.45
C ASN A 54 -0.47 -3.20 -13.36
N PHE A 55 -1.60 -3.49 -12.71
CA PHE A 55 -1.67 -4.59 -11.73
C PHE A 55 -1.38 -5.95 -12.37
N ASP A 56 -1.96 -6.22 -13.54
CA ASP A 56 -1.73 -7.46 -14.28
C ASP A 56 -0.27 -7.58 -14.71
N THR A 57 0.32 -6.50 -15.24
CA THR A 57 1.73 -6.44 -15.64
C THR A 57 2.65 -6.75 -14.47
N ARG A 58 2.35 -6.23 -13.28
CA ARG A 58 3.12 -6.50 -12.07
C ARG A 58 3.19 -7.99 -11.75
N ILE A 59 2.05 -8.67 -11.76
CA ILE A 59 1.96 -10.11 -11.49
C ILE A 59 2.70 -10.90 -12.57
N VAL A 60 2.44 -10.59 -13.83
CA VAL A 60 3.07 -11.29 -14.96
C VAL A 60 4.58 -11.11 -14.98
N CYS A 61 5.08 -9.91 -14.72
CA CYS A 61 6.53 -9.66 -14.61
C CYS A 61 7.15 -10.48 -13.46
N GLY A 62 6.47 -10.61 -12.33
CA GLY A 62 6.91 -11.49 -11.23
C GLY A 62 6.97 -12.96 -11.64
N ILE A 63 5.93 -13.47 -12.32
CA ILE A 63 5.85 -14.84 -12.81
C ILE A 63 6.99 -15.15 -13.80
N VAL A 64 7.35 -14.19 -14.66
CA VAL A 64 8.33 -14.38 -15.73
C VAL A 64 9.77 -14.13 -15.25
N LEU A 65 9.98 -13.22 -14.32
CA LEU A 65 11.32 -12.85 -13.83
C LEU A 65 12.05 -14.06 -13.23
N PHE A 66 11.39 -14.82 -12.39
CA PHE A 66 11.99 -15.97 -11.70
C PHE A 66 12.52 -17.04 -12.67
N PRO A 67 11.72 -17.60 -13.61
CA PRO A 67 12.23 -18.54 -14.58
C PRO A 67 13.25 -17.91 -15.55
N PHE A 68 13.13 -16.62 -15.88
CA PHE A 68 14.11 -15.93 -16.69
C PHE A 68 15.49 -15.91 -16.02
N LEU A 69 15.57 -15.52 -14.75
CA LEU A 69 16.85 -15.50 -14.03
C LEU A 69 17.45 -16.90 -13.93
N ILE A 70 16.65 -17.91 -13.54
CA ILE A 70 17.12 -19.30 -13.42
C ILE A 70 17.57 -19.84 -14.78
N GLY A 71 16.80 -19.62 -15.84
CA GLY A 71 17.12 -20.12 -17.17
C GLY A 71 18.39 -19.56 -17.80
N ASN A 72 18.95 -18.50 -17.20
CA ASN A 72 20.27 -17.98 -17.58
C ASN A 72 21.43 -18.58 -16.77
N LEU A 73 21.15 -19.38 -15.72
CA LEU A 73 22.20 -19.99 -14.90
C LEU A 73 22.87 -21.15 -15.65
N HIS A 74 24.18 -21.12 -15.74
CA HIS A 74 24.98 -22.20 -16.31
C HIS A 74 26.36 -22.26 -15.65
N LEU A 75 26.87 -23.47 -15.46
CA LEU A 75 28.20 -23.73 -14.95
C LEU A 75 29.10 -24.22 -16.09
N THR A 76 30.16 -23.49 -16.35
CA THR A 76 31.22 -23.89 -17.28
C THR A 76 32.47 -24.27 -16.51
N TYR A 77 33.19 -25.28 -16.99
CA TYR A 77 34.42 -25.76 -16.39
C TYR A 77 35.58 -25.53 -17.35
N ASN A 78 36.73 -25.18 -16.81
CA ASN A 78 37.97 -25.08 -17.59
C ASN A 78 38.57 -26.48 -17.85
N SER A 79 39.65 -26.53 -18.65
CA SER A 79 40.38 -27.76 -19.00
C SER A 79 40.87 -28.54 -17.77
N LYS A 80 41.09 -27.90 -16.64
CA LYS A 80 41.49 -28.50 -15.36
C LYS A 80 40.30 -28.92 -14.48
N LYS A 81 39.08 -29.03 -15.02
CA LYS A 81 37.81 -29.35 -14.31
C LYS A 81 37.48 -28.38 -13.17
N ARG A 82 38.04 -27.18 -13.16
CA ARG A 82 37.67 -26.10 -12.22
C ARG A 82 36.60 -25.22 -12.85
N LEU A 83 35.73 -24.65 -11.99
CA LEU A 83 34.72 -23.70 -12.45
C LEU A 83 35.40 -22.51 -13.18
N ALA A 84 34.87 -22.16 -14.34
CA ALA A 84 35.36 -20.99 -15.07
C ALA A 84 35.04 -19.72 -14.27
N PRO A 85 35.90 -18.67 -14.34
CA PRO A 85 35.66 -17.41 -13.58
C PRO A 85 34.29 -16.82 -13.78
N GLY A 86 33.75 -16.84 -14.99
CA GLY A 86 32.38 -16.36 -15.28
C GLY A 86 31.27 -17.13 -14.56
N SER A 87 31.44 -18.44 -14.42
CA SER A 87 30.49 -19.28 -13.64
C SER A 87 30.58 -19.02 -12.15
N ILE A 88 31.78 -18.73 -11.63
CA ILE A 88 31.98 -18.37 -10.21
C ILE A 88 31.27 -17.04 -9.94
N VAL A 89 31.48 -16.02 -10.77
CA VAL A 89 30.83 -14.72 -10.65
C VAL A 89 29.31 -14.86 -10.71
N GLN A 90 28.77 -15.62 -11.66
CA GLN A 90 27.34 -15.84 -11.82
C GLN A 90 26.74 -16.54 -10.58
N LEU A 91 27.39 -17.56 -10.07
CA LEU A 91 26.96 -18.27 -8.86
C LEU A 91 26.98 -17.34 -7.65
N SER A 92 28.06 -16.57 -7.48
CA SER A 92 28.18 -15.59 -6.39
C SER A 92 27.07 -14.53 -6.44
N ILE A 93 26.80 -13.96 -7.62
CA ILE A 93 25.71 -12.99 -7.80
C ILE A 93 24.36 -13.63 -7.43
N THR A 94 24.11 -14.86 -7.89
CA THR A 94 22.87 -15.58 -7.58
C THR A 94 22.70 -15.78 -6.07
N VAL A 95 23.76 -16.23 -5.37
CA VAL A 95 23.75 -16.41 -3.92
C VAL A 95 23.51 -15.07 -3.20
N ILE A 96 24.22 -14.02 -3.60
CA ILE A 96 24.07 -12.68 -3.00
C ILE A 96 22.64 -12.17 -3.18
N VAL A 97 22.07 -12.24 -4.37
CA VAL A 97 20.69 -11.80 -4.63
C VAL A 97 19.69 -12.57 -3.77
N MET A 98 19.85 -13.89 -3.66
CA MET A 98 18.95 -14.71 -2.84
C MET A 98 19.07 -14.42 -1.33
N VAL A 99 20.30 -14.21 -0.85
CA VAL A 99 20.54 -13.80 0.55
C VAL A 99 19.93 -12.43 0.82
N LEU A 100 20.09 -11.47 -0.10
CA LEU A 100 19.48 -10.15 0.03
C LEU A 100 17.94 -10.23 0.03
N LEU A 101 17.35 -11.10 -0.80
CA LEU A 101 15.89 -11.33 -0.80
C LEU A 101 15.42 -11.90 0.55
N ILE A 102 16.13 -12.88 1.12
CA ILE A 102 15.80 -13.46 2.45
C ILE A 102 15.91 -12.38 3.54
N ILE A 103 16.98 -11.57 3.52
CA ILE A 103 17.16 -10.46 4.47
C ILE A 103 16.01 -9.44 4.32
N PHE A 104 15.65 -9.10 3.09
CA PHE A 104 14.56 -8.18 2.82
C PHE A 104 13.21 -8.74 3.32
N MET A 105 12.92 -10.01 3.08
CA MET A 105 11.74 -10.69 3.61
C MET A 105 11.72 -10.69 5.13
N LYS A 106 12.87 -10.93 5.79
CA LYS A 106 12.99 -10.86 7.25
C LYS A 106 12.72 -9.45 7.79
N LYS A 107 13.24 -8.41 7.13
CA LYS A 107 12.95 -7.00 7.48
C LYS A 107 11.49 -6.63 7.26
N GLY A 108 10.82 -7.26 6.28
CA GLY A 108 9.39 -7.14 6.03
C GLY A 108 8.52 -8.01 6.96
N HIS A 109 9.08 -8.52 8.07
CA HIS A 109 8.39 -9.34 9.08
C HIS A 109 7.80 -10.66 8.53
N ALA A 110 8.37 -11.22 7.47
CA ALA A 110 7.97 -12.53 6.98
C ALA A 110 8.11 -13.58 8.09
N SER A 111 7.11 -14.46 8.23
CA SER A 111 7.12 -15.52 9.23
C SER A 111 8.31 -16.46 9.04
N PHE A 112 8.74 -17.12 10.11
CA PHE A 112 9.82 -18.10 10.07
C PHE A 112 9.55 -19.19 9.02
N SER A 113 8.30 -19.62 8.86
CA SER A 113 7.89 -20.62 7.86
C SER A 113 8.14 -20.16 6.44
N ILE A 114 7.82 -18.91 6.11
CA ILE A 114 8.06 -18.32 4.78
C ILE A 114 9.57 -18.26 4.48
N LEU A 115 10.37 -17.84 5.46
CA LEU A 115 11.83 -17.81 5.33
C LEU A 115 12.43 -19.20 5.14
N ALA A 116 11.91 -20.19 5.87
CA ALA A 116 12.33 -21.58 5.73
C ALA A 116 11.98 -22.13 4.32
N ILE A 117 10.76 -21.90 3.83
CA ILE A 117 10.35 -22.30 2.48
C ILE A 117 11.23 -21.63 1.42
N ALA A 118 11.48 -20.34 1.52
CA ALA A 118 12.35 -19.62 0.59
C ALA A 118 13.78 -20.19 0.58
N SER A 119 14.32 -20.55 1.75
CA SER A 119 15.65 -21.17 1.87
C SER A 119 15.71 -22.55 1.26
N VAL A 120 14.67 -23.38 1.46
CA VAL A 120 14.55 -24.71 0.84
C VAL A 120 14.46 -24.61 -0.69
N VAL A 121 13.60 -23.72 -1.20
CA VAL A 121 13.47 -23.48 -2.64
C VAL A 121 14.81 -23.05 -3.25
N PHE A 122 15.53 -22.16 -2.55
CA PHE A 122 16.85 -21.76 -2.99
C PHE A 122 17.86 -22.92 -3.03
N ALA A 123 17.90 -23.74 -1.99
CA ALA A 123 18.76 -24.94 -1.95
C ALA A 123 18.43 -25.90 -3.10
N LEU A 124 17.15 -26.10 -3.41
CA LEU A 124 16.71 -26.93 -4.54
C LEU A 124 17.16 -26.35 -5.90
N ILE A 125 17.13 -25.02 -6.07
CA ILE A 125 17.64 -24.36 -7.28
C ILE A 125 19.15 -24.58 -7.42
N LEU A 126 19.92 -24.41 -6.35
CA LEU A 126 21.36 -24.69 -6.38
C LEU A 126 21.64 -26.15 -6.71
N LEU A 127 20.93 -27.08 -6.06
CA LEU A 127 21.06 -28.50 -6.34
C LEU A 127 20.75 -28.82 -7.81
N TRP A 128 19.67 -28.25 -8.35
CA TRP A 128 19.33 -28.36 -9.75
C TRP A 128 20.45 -27.85 -10.64
N LEU A 129 21.02 -26.65 -10.36
CA LEU A 129 22.13 -26.08 -11.10
C LEU A 129 23.38 -26.99 -11.07
N PHE A 130 23.72 -27.55 -9.90
CA PHE A 130 24.87 -28.45 -9.77
C PHE A 130 24.67 -29.77 -10.52
N ILE A 131 23.48 -30.35 -10.49
CA ILE A 131 23.16 -31.60 -11.19
C ILE A 131 23.17 -31.40 -12.72
N THR A 132 22.48 -30.37 -13.20
CA THR A 132 22.27 -30.18 -14.64
C THR A 132 23.37 -29.36 -15.30
N LYS A 133 24.13 -28.57 -14.53
CA LYS A 133 25.16 -27.63 -14.98
C LYS A 133 24.65 -26.52 -15.93
N ASN A 134 23.41 -26.64 -16.40
CA ASN A 134 22.76 -25.71 -17.31
C ASN A 134 21.25 -25.70 -17.09
N CYS A 135 20.72 -24.59 -16.63
CA CYS A 135 19.29 -24.40 -16.36
C CYS A 135 18.52 -23.89 -17.59
N ASN A 136 19.17 -23.71 -18.75
CA ASN A 136 18.49 -23.21 -19.95
C ASN A 136 17.54 -24.28 -20.54
N PRO A 137 16.23 -23.99 -20.64
CA PRO A 137 15.26 -24.97 -21.14
C PRO A 137 15.40 -25.31 -22.62
N PHE A 138 16.12 -24.50 -23.40
CA PHE A 138 16.41 -24.78 -24.81
C PHE A 138 17.64 -25.68 -25.02
N GLU A 139 18.48 -25.82 -24.01
CA GLU A 139 19.76 -26.55 -24.07
C GLU A 139 19.76 -27.82 -23.19
N ASN A 140 18.93 -27.85 -22.14
CA ASN A 140 18.88 -28.99 -21.22
C ASN A 140 17.46 -29.56 -21.13
N ILE A 141 17.32 -30.89 -21.25
CA ILE A 141 16.03 -31.57 -21.28
C ILE A 141 15.32 -31.56 -19.92
N THR A 142 16.09 -31.68 -18.82
CA THR A 142 15.54 -31.63 -17.45
C THR A 142 15.02 -30.24 -17.15
N SER A 143 15.78 -29.20 -17.46
CA SER A 143 15.37 -27.82 -17.33
C SER A 143 14.11 -27.53 -18.15
N ARG A 144 14.03 -28.08 -19.36
CA ARG A 144 12.83 -27.98 -20.21
C ARG A 144 11.59 -28.56 -19.53
N ARG A 145 11.72 -29.74 -18.91
CA ARG A 145 10.61 -30.38 -18.19
C ARG A 145 10.16 -29.55 -16.99
N ILE A 146 11.12 -29.05 -16.20
CA ILE A 146 10.84 -28.21 -15.02
C ILE A 146 10.11 -26.93 -15.42
N PHE A 147 10.56 -26.23 -16.44
CA PHE A 147 9.90 -25.01 -16.93
C PHE A 147 8.48 -25.28 -17.44
N LYS A 148 8.26 -26.40 -18.13
CA LYS A 148 6.93 -26.79 -18.59
C LYS A 148 5.99 -27.06 -17.40
N ILE A 149 6.46 -27.78 -16.39
CA ILE A 149 5.68 -28.04 -15.17
C ILE A 149 5.40 -26.72 -14.42
N TYR A 150 6.41 -25.85 -14.28
CA TYR A 150 6.25 -24.54 -13.67
C TYR A 150 5.12 -23.74 -14.34
N PHE A 151 5.16 -23.59 -15.66
CA PHE A 151 4.13 -22.83 -16.36
C PHE A 151 2.76 -23.51 -16.37
N LEU A 152 2.70 -24.85 -16.33
CA LEU A 152 1.45 -25.55 -16.15
C LEU A 152 0.83 -25.26 -14.79
N VAL A 153 1.62 -25.34 -13.72
CA VAL A 153 1.17 -25.08 -12.34
C VAL A 153 0.73 -23.60 -12.21
N ILE A 154 1.54 -22.67 -12.71
CA ILE A 154 1.17 -21.23 -12.67
C ILE A 154 -0.12 -20.97 -13.44
N ALA A 155 -0.29 -21.56 -14.64
CA ALA A 155 -1.53 -21.40 -15.41
C ALA A 155 -2.73 -21.96 -14.63
N ALA A 156 -2.62 -23.14 -14.04
CA ALA A 156 -3.68 -23.75 -13.24
C ALA A 156 -4.04 -22.88 -12.01
N VAL A 157 -3.02 -22.42 -11.26
CA VAL A 157 -3.23 -21.54 -10.09
C VAL A 157 -3.89 -20.23 -10.48
N LEU A 158 -3.46 -19.59 -11.56
CA LEU A 158 -4.07 -18.34 -12.02
C LEU A 158 -5.54 -18.53 -12.40
N VAL A 159 -5.84 -19.54 -13.23
CA VAL A 159 -7.23 -19.81 -13.64
C VAL A 159 -8.09 -20.14 -12.42
N PHE A 160 -7.57 -20.93 -11.48
CA PHE A 160 -8.27 -21.28 -10.25
C PHE A 160 -8.55 -20.04 -9.37
N LEU A 161 -7.58 -19.15 -9.17
CA LEU A 161 -7.79 -17.93 -8.39
C LEU A 161 -8.81 -17.00 -9.07
N TYR A 162 -8.80 -16.89 -10.38
CA TYR A 162 -9.83 -16.11 -11.09
C TYR A 162 -11.21 -16.74 -10.98
N ALA A 163 -11.33 -18.07 -11.03
CA ALA A 163 -12.61 -18.75 -10.85
C ALA A 163 -13.20 -18.50 -9.46
N ILE A 164 -12.39 -18.66 -8.41
CA ILE A 164 -12.83 -18.36 -7.04
C ILE A 164 -13.15 -16.88 -6.86
N ASP A 165 -12.38 -15.98 -7.47
CA ASP A 165 -12.61 -14.54 -7.38
C ASP A 165 -13.97 -14.10 -7.90
N TYR A 166 -14.47 -14.74 -8.96
CA TYR A 166 -15.82 -14.46 -9.48
C TYR A 166 -16.89 -14.83 -8.44
N GLU A 167 -16.84 -16.04 -7.91
CA GLU A 167 -17.81 -16.52 -6.92
C GLU A 167 -17.71 -15.73 -5.60
N HIS A 168 -16.48 -15.38 -5.20
CA HIS A 168 -16.24 -14.56 -4.02
C HIS A 168 -16.80 -13.14 -4.19
N PHE A 169 -16.67 -12.56 -5.39
CA PHE A 169 -17.21 -11.23 -5.68
C PHE A 169 -18.73 -11.23 -5.75
N ASP A 170 -19.32 -12.27 -6.32
CA ASP A 170 -20.78 -12.42 -6.38
C ASP A 170 -21.40 -12.45 -4.99
N TYR A 171 -20.73 -13.11 -4.04
CA TYR A 171 -21.22 -13.26 -2.68
C TYR A 171 -20.89 -12.06 -1.76
N LEU A 172 -19.66 -11.55 -1.81
CA LEU A 172 -19.16 -10.53 -0.85
C LEU A 172 -18.98 -9.14 -1.46
N HIS A 173 -19.15 -8.97 -2.77
CA HIS A 173 -18.88 -7.73 -3.51
C HIS A 173 -17.45 -7.18 -3.32
N GLN A 174 -16.51 -8.04 -2.98
CA GLN A 174 -15.09 -7.76 -2.81
C GLN A 174 -14.23 -8.70 -3.64
N ARG A 175 -13.10 -8.22 -4.13
CA ARG A 175 -12.13 -9.07 -4.80
C ARG A 175 -11.58 -10.12 -3.83
N LEU A 176 -11.18 -11.26 -4.38
CA LEU A 176 -10.64 -12.38 -3.63
C LEU A 176 -9.60 -11.92 -2.60
N ASN A 177 -9.81 -12.28 -1.35
CA ASN A 177 -8.92 -11.96 -0.24
C ASN A 177 -8.61 -13.22 0.60
N ALA A 178 -7.67 -13.11 1.54
CA ALA A 178 -7.21 -14.26 2.31
C ALA A 178 -8.26 -14.83 3.28
N SER A 179 -9.41 -14.16 3.49
CA SER A 179 -10.50 -14.68 4.32
C SER A 179 -11.07 -15.99 3.76
N VAL A 180 -10.94 -16.21 2.43
CA VAL A 180 -11.32 -17.49 1.80
C VAL A 180 -10.61 -18.70 2.42
N MET A 181 -9.43 -18.49 2.99
CA MET A 181 -8.70 -19.56 3.67
C MET A 181 -9.32 -19.98 5.01
N ASN A 182 -10.20 -19.17 5.60
CA ASN A 182 -10.91 -19.52 6.83
C ASN A 182 -11.86 -20.72 6.59
N TYR A 183 -12.36 -20.86 5.37
CA TYR A 183 -13.16 -22.04 4.98
C TYR A 183 -12.37 -23.36 5.02
N THR A 184 -11.03 -23.30 5.07
CA THR A 184 -10.20 -24.51 5.22
C THR A 184 -10.18 -25.04 6.65
N GLU A 185 -10.58 -24.25 7.66
CA GLU A 185 -10.64 -24.66 9.06
C GLU A 185 -11.78 -25.68 9.28
N ASP A 186 -12.91 -25.49 8.57
CA ASP A 186 -14.05 -26.42 8.54
C ASP A 186 -14.20 -27.05 7.15
N ALA A 187 -13.12 -27.56 6.59
CA ALA A 187 -13.01 -27.98 5.20
C ALA A 187 -14.13 -28.94 4.73
N LYS A 188 -14.59 -29.85 5.60
CA LYS A 188 -15.66 -30.81 5.24
C LYS A 188 -17.01 -30.09 5.06
N ILE A 189 -17.37 -29.17 5.95
CA ILE A 189 -18.62 -28.40 5.88
C ILE A 189 -18.56 -27.46 4.67
N SER A 190 -17.46 -26.77 4.51
CA SER A 190 -17.23 -25.85 3.41
C SER A 190 -17.27 -26.55 2.05
N MET A 191 -16.69 -27.75 1.93
CA MET A 191 -16.73 -28.53 0.70
C MET A 191 -18.15 -28.97 0.34
N ASN A 192 -18.94 -29.40 1.33
CA ASN A 192 -20.35 -29.75 1.10
C ASN A 192 -21.14 -28.53 0.64
N MET A 193 -20.96 -27.39 1.29
CA MET A 193 -21.62 -26.15 0.93
C MET A 193 -21.27 -25.72 -0.50
N VAL A 194 -19.98 -25.79 -0.88
CA VAL A 194 -19.52 -25.46 -2.23
C VAL A 194 -20.15 -26.42 -3.26
N TRP A 195 -20.24 -27.71 -2.94
CA TRP A 195 -20.82 -28.71 -3.81
C TRP A 195 -22.33 -28.51 -4.03
N GLU A 196 -23.05 -28.10 -3.00
CA GLU A 196 -24.50 -27.87 -3.04
C GLU A 196 -24.86 -26.52 -3.68
N THR A 197 -24.00 -25.51 -3.53
CA THR A 197 -24.30 -24.13 -3.96
C THR A 197 -23.83 -23.82 -5.38
N TYR A 198 -22.70 -24.38 -5.80
CA TYR A 198 -22.03 -24.03 -7.05
C TYR A 198 -22.01 -25.18 -8.06
N PRO A 199 -22.00 -24.89 -9.38
CA PRO A 199 -21.89 -25.91 -10.42
C PRO A 199 -20.44 -26.43 -10.54
N VAL A 200 -19.96 -27.13 -9.49
CA VAL A 200 -18.54 -27.53 -9.31
C VAL A 200 -17.98 -28.25 -10.53
N ILE A 201 -18.75 -29.18 -11.13
CA ILE A 201 -18.31 -29.97 -12.31
C ILE A 201 -18.04 -29.01 -13.49
N THR A 202 -18.95 -28.06 -13.75
CA THR A 202 -18.79 -27.09 -14.84
C THR A 202 -17.56 -26.20 -14.60
N LEU A 203 -17.39 -25.72 -13.37
CA LEU A 203 -16.23 -24.89 -12.99
C LEU A 203 -14.91 -25.67 -13.16
N LEU A 204 -14.86 -26.94 -12.76
CA LEU A 204 -13.67 -27.78 -12.95
C LEU A 204 -13.34 -28.00 -14.42
N ILE A 205 -14.36 -28.26 -15.26
CA ILE A 205 -14.16 -28.41 -16.71
C ILE A 205 -13.60 -27.10 -17.31
N LEU A 206 -14.15 -25.95 -16.93
CA LEU A 206 -13.67 -24.63 -17.39
C LEU A 206 -12.23 -24.36 -16.92
N ILE A 207 -11.91 -24.67 -15.66
CA ILE A 207 -10.54 -24.52 -15.13
C ILE A 207 -9.56 -25.38 -15.94
N ILE A 208 -9.89 -26.63 -16.21
CA ILE A 208 -9.05 -27.53 -17.01
C ILE A 208 -8.89 -26.99 -18.43
N LEU A 209 -9.98 -26.58 -19.07
CA LEU A 209 -9.99 -26.06 -20.45
C LEU A 209 -9.11 -24.80 -20.58
N PHE A 210 -9.34 -23.80 -19.74
CA PHE A 210 -8.56 -22.55 -19.78
C PHE A 210 -7.10 -22.77 -19.43
N THR A 211 -6.80 -23.64 -18.44
CA THR A 211 -5.42 -24.05 -18.13
C THR A 211 -4.75 -24.69 -19.33
N ALA A 212 -5.46 -25.61 -20.03
CA ALA A 212 -4.93 -26.25 -21.22
C ALA A 212 -4.67 -25.25 -22.35
N ILE A 213 -5.60 -24.33 -22.62
CA ILE A 213 -5.43 -23.27 -23.62
C ILE A 213 -4.16 -22.44 -23.35
N LEU A 214 -4.00 -21.97 -22.12
CA LEU A 214 -2.82 -21.19 -21.73
C LEU A 214 -1.52 -22.00 -21.87
N TYR A 215 -1.50 -23.19 -21.34
CA TYR A 215 -0.34 -24.06 -21.37
C TYR A 215 0.08 -24.42 -22.80
N PHE A 216 -0.85 -24.81 -23.64
CA PHE A 216 -0.55 -25.09 -25.06
C PHE A 216 -0.15 -23.83 -25.83
N GLY A 217 -0.70 -22.66 -25.51
CA GLY A 217 -0.26 -21.38 -26.05
C GLY A 217 1.22 -21.11 -25.71
N ILE A 218 1.62 -21.28 -24.45
CA ILE A 218 3.01 -21.12 -24.01
C ILE A 218 3.95 -22.13 -24.72
N LEU A 219 3.51 -23.39 -24.86
CA LEU A 219 4.27 -24.43 -25.56
C LEU A 219 4.36 -24.17 -27.07
N TYR A 220 3.32 -23.61 -27.68
CA TYR A 220 3.35 -23.23 -29.09
C TYR A 220 4.46 -22.21 -29.35
N PHE A 221 4.56 -21.15 -28.56
CA PHE A 221 5.65 -20.19 -28.70
C PHE A 221 7.01 -20.81 -28.42
N TYR A 222 7.13 -21.69 -27.41
CA TYR A 222 8.36 -22.44 -27.17
C TYR A 222 8.87 -23.18 -28.42
N LYS A 223 7.98 -23.85 -29.15
CA LYS A 223 8.31 -24.63 -30.36
C LYS A 223 8.63 -23.72 -31.56
N LYS A 224 7.96 -22.58 -31.70
CA LYS A 224 8.08 -21.67 -32.84
C LYS A 224 9.30 -20.75 -32.79
N ILE A 225 9.90 -20.53 -31.63
CA ILE A 225 11.05 -19.63 -31.49
C ILE A 225 12.31 -20.28 -32.05
N LYS A 226 12.80 -19.69 -33.16
CA LYS A 226 14.03 -20.13 -33.83
C LYS A 226 15.28 -19.77 -33.02
N PRO A 227 16.40 -20.54 -33.15
CA PRO A 227 17.70 -20.19 -32.57
C PRO A 227 18.14 -18.79 -33.00
N ALA A 228 18.76 -18.06 -32.07
CA ALA A 228 19.48 -16.85 -32.38
C ALA A 228 20.88 -17.24 -32.90
N VAL A 229 21.29 -16.65 -33.99
CA VAL A 229 22.63 -16.85 -34.52
C VAL A 229 23.51 -15.72 -33.99
N TYR A 230 24.33 -16.03 -32.97
CA TYR A 230 25.38 -15.11 -32.51
C TYR A 230 26.67 -15.43 -33.27
N ARG A 231 27.13 -14.50 -34.10
CA ARG A 231 28.49 -14.53 -34.69
C ARG A 231 29.39 -13.70 -33.79
N GLY A 232 30.24 -14.36 -32.98
CA GLY A 232 31.27 -13.72 -32.17
C GLY A 232 30.82 -13.35 -30.73
N ASN A 233 30.97 -12.11 -30.34
CA ASN A 233 30.95 -11.59 -28.96
C ASN A 233 29.67 -11.90 -28.16
N SER A 234 29.82 -12.29 -26.88
CA SER A 234 28.73 -12.56 -25.94
C SER A 234 28.12 -11.29 -25.31
N LEU A 235 28.73 -10.13 -25.45
CA LEU A 235 28.31 -8.86 -24.86
C LEU A 235 26.86 -8.49 -25.20
N PRO A 236 26.37 -8.60 -26.46
CA PRO A 236 24.98 -8.28 -26.77
C PRO A 236 23.96 -9.17 -26.02
N LYS A 237 24.29 -10.45 -25.81
CA LYS A 237 23.42 -11.39 -25.06
C LYS A 237 23.26 -10.94 -23.60
N ILE A 238 24.35 -10.52 -22.97
CA ILE A 238 24.36 -10.03 -21.59
C ILE A 238 23.58 -8.72 -21.51
N ALA A 239 23.83 -7.77 -22.42
CA ALA A 239 23.11 -6.49 -22.46
C ALA A 239 21.59 -6.68 -22.60
N PHE A 240 21.13 -7.55 -23.52
CA PHE A 240 19.70 -7.89 -23.64
C PHE A 240 19.14 -8.53 -22.36
N GLY A 241 19.92 -9.37 -21.67
CA GLY A 241 19.52 -9.97 -20.40
C GLY A 241 19.33 -8.90 -19.32
N ILE A 242 20.27 -7.97 -19.19
CA ILE A 242 20.19 -6.86 -18.22
C ILE A 242 18.99 -5.97 -18.53
N VAL A 243 18.82 -5.52 -19.77
CA VAL A 243 17.70 -4.67 -20.18
C VAL A 243 16.37 -5.36 -19.92
N PHE A 244 16.25 -6.65 -20.25
CA PHE A 244 15.03 -7.40 -20.00
C PHE A 244 14.73 -7.54 -18.49
N THR A 245 15.75 -7.78 -17.66
CA THR A 245 15.61 -7.79 -16.19
C THR A 245 15.12 -6.44 -15.67
N LEU A 246 15.70 -5.33 -16.16
CA LEU A 246 15.26 -3.98 -15.78
C LEU A 246 13.80 -3.71 -16.17
N ILE A 247 13.39 -4.10 -17.39
CA ILE A 247 12.00 -3.98 -17.83
C ILE A 247 11.07 -4.76 -16.92
N LEU A 248 11.40 -6.01 -16.57
CA LEU A 248 10.60 -6.82 -15.65
C LEU A 248 10.56 -6.20 -14.25
N SER A 249 11.67 -5.64 -13.77
CA SER A 249 11.73 -4.98 -12.45
C SER A 249 10.86 -3.73 -12.41
N VAL A 250 10.87 -2.90 -13.45
CA VAL A 250 9.97 -1.74 -13.59
C VAL A 250 8.51 -2.21 -13.65
N GLY A 251 8.22 -3.30 -14.38
CA GLY A 251 6.89 -3.90 -14.41
C GLY A 251 6.41 -4.39 -13.03
N ILE A 252 7.31 -4.97 -12.22
CA ILE A 252 7.00 -5.37 -10.83
C ILE A 252 6.77 -4.15 -9.94
N PHE A 253 7.51 -3.06 -10.14
CA PHE A 253 7.27 -1.80 -9.43
C PHE A 253 5.89 -1.21 -9.79
N GLY A 254 5.45 -1.36 -11.03
CA GLY A 254 4.08 -1.16 -11.51
C GLY A 254 3.69 0.27 -11.85
N LYS A 255 4.47 1.27 -11.42
CA LYS A 255 4.30 2.69 -11.78
C LYS A 255 5.63 3.43 -11.66
N ILE A 256 5.81 4.51 -12.45
CA ILE A 256 7.02 5.34 -12.39
C ILE A 256 6.72 6.53 -11.45
N LYS A 257 6.77 6.26 -10.15
CA LYS A 257 6.59 7.25 -9.07
C LYS A 257 7.46 6.85 -7.88
N GLN A 258 7.46 7.67 -6.82
CA GLN A 258 8.23 7.45 -5.60
C GLN A 258 7.93 6.08 -4.93
N TYR A 259 6.66 5.67 -4.91
CA TYR A 259 6.23 4.43 -4.28
C TYR A 259 5.80 3.38 -5.32
N PRO A 260 6.00 2.07 -5.05
CA PRO A 260 5.48 1.03 -5.93
C PRO A 260 3.96 1.05 -5.98
N LEU A 261 3.40 0.45 -7.03
CA LEU A 261 1.96 0.26 -7.17
C LEU A 261 1.42 -0.55 -5.97
N ARG A 262 0.40 -0.03 -5.30
CA ARG A 262 -0.26 -0.65 -4.15
C ARG A 262 -1.73 -0.88 -4.46
N TRP A 263 -2.37 -1.79 -3.74
CA TRP A 263 -3.81 -2.04 -3.89
C TRP A 263 -4.64 -0.76 -3.65
N SER A 264 -4.21 0.11 -2.75
CA SER A 264 -4.83 1.41 -2.49
C SER A 264 -4.87 2.37 -3.69
N ASP A 265 -4.00 2.19 -4.67
CA ASP A 265 -4.04 3.01 -5.89
C ASP A 265 -5.34 2.78 -6.69
N ALA A 266 -6.01 1.62 -6.51
CA ALA A 266 -7.30 1.35 -7.11
C ALA A 266 -8.40 2.31 -6.59
N PHE A 267 -8.36 2.66 -5.32
CA PHE A 267 -9.33 3.53 -4.68
C PHE A 267 -9.16 5.01 -5.03
N ALA A 268 -8.06 5.40 -5.66
CA ALA A 268 -7.92 6.72 -6.27
C ALA A 268 -8.94 7.00 -7.40
N LEU A 269 -9.68 5.98 -7.84
CA LEU A 269 -10.76 6.13 -8.81
C LEU A 269 -12.06 6.66 -8.18
N ASN A 270 -12.14 6.79 -6.86
CA ASN A 270 -13.30 7.28 -6.08
C ASN A 270 -14.62 6.59 -6.45
N ASP A 271 -14.58 5.32 -6.76
CA ASP A 271 -15.71 4.52 -7.20
C ASP A 271 -15.40 3.04 -6.92
N ASP A 272 -16.22 2.40 -6.09
CA ASP A 272 -15.99 1.03 -5.61
C ASP A 272 -15.98 0.00 -6.75
N PHE A 273 -16.89 0.12 -7.71
CA PHE A 273 -16.90 -0.77 -8.85
C PHE A 273 -15.64 -0.62 -9.70
N LYS A 274 -15.22 0.63 -10.00
CA LYS A 274 -14.00 0.90 -10.76
C LYS A 274 -12.74 0.47 -10.01
N ALA A 275 -12.71 0.64 -8.69
CA ALA A 275 -11.63 0.15 -7.85
C ALA A 275 -11.52 -1.38 -7.94
N ASN A 276 -12.61 -2.10 -7.72
CA ASN A 276 -12.67 -3.55 -7.85
C ASN A 276 -12.36 -4.03 -9.28
N LEU A 277 -12.85 -3.33 -10.32
CA LEU A 277 -12.52 -3.60 -11.71
C LEU A 277 -11.01 -3.48 -11.99
N SER A 278 -10.33 -2.52 -11.38
CA SER A 278 -8.89 -2.32 -11.58
C SER A 278 -8.03 -3.34 -10.85
N LEU A 279 -8.46 -3.83 -9.70
CA LEU A 279 -7.70 -4.79 -8.89
C LEU A 279 -7.51 -6.13 -9.60
N ASN A 280 -6.37 -6.78 -9.29
CA ASN A 280 -6.06 -8.13 -9.71
C ASN A 280 -6.29 -9.11 -8.54
N PRO A 281 -7.03 -10.22 -8.70
CA PRO A 281 -7.35 -11.15 -7.62
C PRO A 281 -6.11 -11.78 -6.98
N VAL A 282 -5.06 -12.05 -7.76
CA VAL A 282 -3.81 -12.62 -7.23
C VAL A 282 -3.14 -11.64 -6.28
N GLN A 283 -3.06 -10.36 -6.67
CA GLN A 283 -2.47 -9.34 -5.81
C GLN A 283 -3.34 -9.08 -4.58
N SER A 284 -4.66 -8.99 -4.72
CA SER A 284 -5.60 -8.83 -3.61
C SER A 284 -5.44 -9.97 -2.60
N PHE A 285 -5.43 -11.23 -3.05
CA PHE A 285 -5.22 -12.39 -2.21
C PHE A 285 -3.87 -12.35 -1.48
N LEU A 286 -2.77 -12.13 -2.21
CA LEU A 286 -1.42 -12.10 -1.63
C LEU A 286 -1.25 -10.93 -0.64
N SER A 287 -1.83 -9.76 -0.93
CA SER A 287 -1.74 -8.59 -0.05
C SER A 287 -2.49 -8.77 1.27
N THR A 288 -3.48 -9.65 1.32
CA THR A 288 -4.28 -9.92 2.52
C THR A 288 -3.77 -11.10 3.34
N LEU A 289 -2.88 -11.94 2.80
CA LEU A 289 -2.31 -13.09 3.51
C LEU A 289 -1.59 -12.71 4.81
N GLU A 290 -0.91 -11.58 4.82
CA GLU A 290 -0.17 -11.08 5.97
C GLU A 290 -1.08 -10.75 7.16
N PHE A 291 -2.34 -10.44 6.90
CA PHE A 291 -3.34 -9.98 7.86
C PHE A 291 -4.33 -11.08 8.30
N ARG A 292 -4.17 -12.31 7.82
CA ARG A 292 -5.09 -13.42 8.11
C ARG A 292 -5.19 -13.77 9.59
N ASN A 293 -4.11 -13.61 10.35
CA ASN A 293 -3.98 -14.10 11.71
C ASN A 293 -4.29 -13.05 12.79
N SER A 294 -4.98 -11.98 12.49
CA SER A 294 -5.47 -11.05 13.50
C SER A 294 -6.62 -11.72 14.26
N SER A 295 -6.30 -12.42 15.32
CA SER A 295 -7.28 -13.02 16.22
C SER A 295 -7.38 -12.18 17.50
N TYR A 296 -8.56 -11.77 17.86
CA TYR A 296 -8.84 -11.23 19.18
C TYR A 296 -9.30 -12.36 20.12
N ASP A 297 -8.84 -12.29 21.36
CA ASP A 297 -9.26 -13.23 22.41
C ASP A 297 -10.57 -12.74 23.05
N LEU A 298 -11.69 -13.26 22.57
CA LEU A 298 -13.01 -12.86 23.06
C LEU A 298 -13.17 -13.07 24.58
N LYS A 299 -12.50 -14.06 25.18
CA LYS A 299 -12.52 -14.28 26.63
C LYS A 299 -11.86 -13.12 27.36
N LYS A 300 -10.70 -12.68 26.87
CA LYS A 300 -10.03 -11.48 27.41
C LYS A 300 -10.84 -10.23 27.18
N VAL A 301 -11.42 -10.03 26.00
CA VAL A 301 -12.29 -8.87 25.73
C VAL A 301 -13.43 -8.82 26.74
N ARG A 302 -14.12 -9.93 26.98
CA ARG A 302 -15.21 -10.00 27.99
C ARG A 302 -14.71 -9.74 29.40
N ALA A 303 -13.54 -10.25 29.77
CA ALA A 303 -12.96 -10.04 31.09
C ALA A 303 -12.62 -8.57 31.36
N TYR A 304 -12.15 -7.84 30.35
CA TYR A 304 -11.79 -6.42 30.46
C TYR A 304 -12.92 -5.46 30.11
N TYR A 305 -14.05 -5.94 29.56
CA TYR A 305 -15.18 -5.10 29.18
C TYR A 305 -15.69 -4.19 30.32
N PRO A 306 -15.88 -4.67 31.57
CA PRO A 306 -16.36 -3.81 32.65
C PRO A 306 -15.41 -2.63 32.95
N LEU A 307 -14.12 -2.87 32.88
CA LEU A 307 -13.10 -1.85 33.06
C LEU A 307 -13.15 -0.80 31.94
N MET A 308 -13.24 -1.25 30.70
CA MET A 308 -13.33 -0.36 29.52
C MET A 308 -14.65 0.40 29.48
N ALA A 309 -15.77 -0.25 29.81
CA ALA A 309 -17.07 0.39 29.88
C ALA A 309 -17.08 1.53 30.93
N LYS A 310 -16.47 1.29 32.10
CA LYS A 310 -16.28 2.32 33.13
C LYS A 310 -15.38 3.46 32.64
N TYR A 311 -14.25 3.14 32.02
CA TYR A 311 -13.32 4.12 31.47
C TYR A 311 -13.97 5.01 30.40
N LEU A 312 -14.76 4.41 29.52
CA LEU A 312 -15.48 5.09 28.46
C LEU A 312 -16.81 5.72 28.93
N ASN A 313 -17.15 5.63 30.22
CA ASN A 313 -18.39 6.15 30.80
C ASN A 313 -19.65 5.65 30.08
N ILE A 314 -19.71 4.34 29.81
CA ILE A 314 -20.90 3.70 29.22
C ILE A 314 -22.03 3.67 30.27
N LYS A 315 -23.14 4.34 30.00
CA LYS A 315 -24.27 4.44 30.95
C LYS A 315 -24.96 3.10 31.21
N ASN A 316 -25.11 2.28 30.17
CA ASN A 316 -25.79 0.97 30.23
C ASN A 316 -24.82 -0.11 29.66
N PRO A 317 -23.86 -0.59 30.46
CA PRO A 317 -22.90 -1.59 30.00
C PRO A 317 -23.59 -2.94 29.77
N ASP A 318 -23.35 -3.54 28.59
CA ASP A 318 -23.81 -4.86 28.20
C ASP A 318 -22.60 -5.76 27.92
N SER A 319 -22.24 -6.59 28.90
CA SER A 319 -21.10 -7.51 28.79
C SER A 319 -21.38 -8.74 27.92
N VAL A 320 -22.63 -9.02 27.59
CA VAL A 320 -23.01 -10.13 26.72
C VAL A 320 -22.73 -9.75 25.25
N ASN A 321 -23.24 -8.60 24.84
CA ASN A 321 -23.07 -8.09 23.46
C ASN A 321 -21.86 -7.18 23.30
N LEU A 322 -21.10 -6.90 24.37
CA LEU A 322 -19.93 -6.02 24.39
C LEU A 322 -20.24 -4.64 23.81
N ASN A 323 -21.35 -4.04 24.24
CA ASN A 323 -21.82 -2.77 23.71
C ASN A 323 -21.01 -1.59 24.27
N PHE A 324 -20.32 -0.84 23.41
CA PHE A 324 -19.58 0.38 23.73
C PHE A 324 -20.30 1.66 23.32
N THR A 325 -21.58 1.59 22.94
CA THR A 325 -22.38 2.75 22.51
C THR A 325 -22.52 3.78 23.62
N ARG A 326 -22.24 5.03 23.32
CA ARG A 326 -22.45 6.19 24.17
C ARG A 326 -23.52 7.08 23.54
N ILE A 327 -24.53 7.44 24.31
CA ILE A 327 -25.58 8.33 23.85
C ILE A 327 -25.43 9.65 24.63
N TYR A 328 -25.39 10.75 23.91
CA TYR A 328 -25.33 12.09 24.43
C TYR A 328 -26.60 12.84 24.05
N ASP A 329 -27.22 13.50 25.05
CA ASP A 329 -28.29 14.45 24.79
C ASP A 329 -27.64 15.76 24.32
N VAL A 330 -27.72 16.04 23.03
CA VAL A 330 -27.18 17.26 22.42
C VAL A 330 -28.31 18.15 21.95
N THR A 331 -28.24 19.45 22.29
CA THR A 331 -29.05 20.47 21.63
C THR A 331 -28.39 20.80 20.30
N THR A 332 -29.15 20.72 19.21
CA THR A 332 -28.65 21.05 17.88
C THR A 332 -28.34 22.55 17.84
N PRO A 333 -27.12 22.98 17.48
CA PRO A 333 -26.81 24.38 17.30
C PRO A 333 -27.69 24.96 16.18
N GLY A 334 -28.15 26.19 16.36
CA GLY A 334 -28.99 26.87 15.35
C GLY A 334 -28.29 27.15 14.03
N LYS A 335 -26.95 27.09 13.99
CA LYS A 335 -26.12 27.27 12.80
C LYS A 335 -25.13 26.11 12.70
N THR A 336 -25.03 25.52 11.52
CA THR A 336 -24.14 24.40 11.23
C THR A 336 -22.70 24.88 11.06
N PRO A 337 -21.75 24.57 11.97
CA PRO A 337 -20.38 25.06 11.85
C PRO A 337 -19.58 24.23 10.85
N ASN A 338 -18.61 24.82 10.18
CA ASN A 338 -17.55 24.08 9.53
C ASN A 338 -16.64 23.41 10.56
N VAL A 339 -15.94 22.36 10.15
CA VAL A 339 -14.98 21.66 10.99
C VAL A 339 -13.65 21.55 10.23
N VAL A 340 -12.56 21.96 10.86
CA VAL A 340 -11.20 21.76 10.37
C VAL A 340 -10.41 21.01 11.42
N VAL A 341 -9.98 19.79 11.10
CA VAL A 341 -9.11 18.95 11.94
C VAL A 341 -7.69 19.00 11.39
N VAL A 342 -6.77 19.49 12.17
CA VAL A 342 -5.33 19.50 11.85
C VAL A 342 -4.67 18.33 12.57
N ILE A 343 -4.16 17.38 11.81
CA ILE A 343 -3.33 16.28 12.33
C ILE A 343 -1.89 16.76 12.29
N CYS A 344 -1.33 16.96 13.49
CA CYS A 344 -0.02 17.58 13.67
C CYS A 344 1.07 16.52 13.77
N GLU A 345 1.95 16.45 12.78
CA GLU A 345 3.05 15.48 12.70
C GLU A 345 3.99 15.56 13.89
N SER A 346 4.12 14.45 14.64
CA SER A 346 5.05 14.30 15.76
C SER A 346 4.98 15.42 16.81
N PHE A 347 3.78 16.03 16.99
CA PHE A 347 3.61 17.23 17.82
C PHE A 347 3.54 16.87 19.30
N SER A 348 4.72 16.66 19.90
CA SER A 348 4.88 16.21 21.28
C SER A 348 4.59 17.31 22.29
N GLY A 349 3.70 17.04 23.25
CA GLY A 349 3.44 17.94 24.39
C GLY A 349 4.73 18.30 25.15
N TYR A 350 5.58 17.30 25.43
CA TYR A 350 6.85 17.49 26.13
C TYR A 350 7.78 18.53 25.46
N LYS A 351 7.80 18.59 24.14
CA LYS A 351 8.61 19.53 23.37
C LYS A 351 7.99 20.92 23.24
N SER A 352 6.72 21.10 23.61
CA SER A 352 5.95 22.30 23.32
C SER A 352 5.93 23.30 24.47
N SER A 353 5.75 24.59 24.12
CA SER A 353 5.75 25.70 25.09
C SER A 353 4.57 25.62 26.05
N MET A 354 3.42 25.08 25.65
CA MET A 354 2.24 24.95 26.52
C MET A 354 2.45 23.98 27.69
N TRP A 355 3.45 23.11 27.61
CA TRP A 355 3.88 22.23 28.71
C TRP A 355 5.15 22.74 29.42
N GLY A 356 5.53 24.00 29.18
CA GLY A 356 6.62 24.67 29.91
C GLY A 356 8.01 24.42 29.32
N ASN A 357 8.15 24.00 28.06
CA ASN A 357 9.45 23.88 27.42
C ASN A 357 10.11 25.27 27.34
N PRO A 358 11.29 25.50 27.96
CA PRO A 358 11.90 26.82 28.06
C PRO A 358 12.53 27.33 26.77
N LEU A 359 12.68 26.48 25.75
CA LEU A 359 13.23 26.88 24.44
C LEU A 359 12.26 27.70 23.62
N ASN A 360 11.05 27.96 24.15
CA ASN A 360 9.98 28.70 23.46
C ASN A 360 9.74 28.18 22.05
N THR A 361 9.36 26.92 21.98
CA THR A 361 9.25 26.15 20.73
C THR A 361 7.95 26.42 19.97
N THR A 362 6.83 26.59 20.68
CA THR A 362 5.48 26.72 20.11
C THR A 362 4.71 27.87 20.77
N PRO A 363 5.18 29.14 20.64
CA PRO A 363 4.56 30.28 21.29
C PRO A 363 3.13 30.55 20.77
N TYR A 364 2.88 30.41 19.47
CA TYR A 364 1.58 30.67 18.89
C TYR A 364 0.55 29.60 19.33
N PHE A 365 0.92 28.33 19.30
CA PHE A 365 0.05 27.27 19.78
C PHE A 365 -0.27 27.40 21.26
N ASN A 366 0.71 27.81 22.08
CA ASN A 366 0.48 28.13 23.49
C ASN A 366 -0.56 29.25 23.67
N GLN A 367 -0.51 30.27 22.85
CA GLN A 367 -1.52 31.33 22.85
C GLN A 367 -2.91 30.80 22.44
N MET A 368 -3.00 29.95 21.44
CA MET A 368 -4.27 29.31 21.03
C MET A 368 -4.84 28.46 22.16
N CYS A 369 -4.03 27.71 22.89
CA CYS A 369 -4.46 26.90 24.03
C CYS A 369 -5.12 27.75 25.14
N GLN A 370 -4.69 29.01 25.30
CA GLN A 370 -5.26 29.94 26.29
C GLN A 370 -6.59 30.56 25.82
N GLN A 371 -6.82 30.59 24.51
CA GLN A 371 -8.02 31.19 23.89
C GLN A 371 -9.10 30.17 23.54
N GLY A 372 -8.77 28.88 23.55
CA GLY A 372 -9.65 27.79 23.18
C GLY A 372 -9.87 26.77 24.30
N ILE A 373 -10.35 25.59 23.91
CA ILE A 373 -10.48 24.44 24.81
C ILE A 373 -9.22 23.59 24.67
N PHE A 374 -8.45 23.48 25.74
CA PHE A 374 -7.24 22.69 25.78
C PHE A 374 -7.45 21.41 26.57
N PHE A 375 -7.21 20.25 25.93
CA PHE A 375 -7.32 18.93 26.53
C PHE A 375 -5.94 18.52 27.11
N ASP A 376 -5.69 18.82 28.37
CA ASP A 376 -4.42 18.58 29.04
C ASP A 376 -4.09 17.10 29.31
N ARG A 377 -5.07 16.20 29.11
CA ARG A 377 -4.91 14.75 29.28
C ARG A 377 -5.20 13.97 28.00
N CYS A 378 -4.87 14.57 26.87
CA CYS A 378 -4.96 13.90 25.56
C CYS A 378 -3.68 13.13 25.26
N PHE A 379 -3.80 11.81 25.12
CA PHE A 379 -2.70 10.92 24.81
C PHE A 379 -2.92 10.25 23.45
N THR A 380 -1.87 10.13 22.67
CA THR A 380 -1.92 9.39 21.40
C THR A 380 -1.97 7.88 21.68
N PRO A 381 -2.73 7.10 20.89
CA PRO A 381 -2.95 5.67 21.17
C PRO A 381 -1.73 4.80 20.86
N ALA A 382 -0.82 5.27 19.99
CA ALA A 382 0.37 4.54 19.57
C ALA A 382 1.42 5.51 18.99
N TYR A 383 2.59 4.99 18.66
CA TYR A 383 3.62 5.73 17.96
C TYR A 383 3.49 5.54 16.43
N GLY A 384 3.86 6.56 15.68
CA GLY A 384 3.93 6.56 14.22
C GLY A 384 2.65 7.04 13.53
N THR A 385 2.86 7.89 12.54
CA THR A 385 1.85 8.69 11.83
C THR A 385 0.69 7.85 11.28
N ALA A 386 0.97 6.70 10.66
CA ALA A 386 -0.10 5.85 10.10
C ALA A 386 -1.10 5.37 11.17
N ARG A 387 -0.65 5.15 12.40
CA ARG A 387 -1.48 4.73 13.54
C ARG A 387 -2.26 5.90 14.13
N GLY A 388 -1.61 7.06 14.21
CA GLY A 388 -2.25 8.30 14.64
C GLY A 388 -3.37 8.72 13.70
N VAL A 389 -3.08 8.73 12.39
CA VAL A 389 -4.09 9.03 11.36
C VAL A 389 -5.25 8.03 11.41
N TRP A 390 -4.96 6.73 11.54
CA TRP A 390 -6.00 5.71 11.73
C TRP A 390 -6.90 6.05 12.91
N ALA A 391 -6.31 6.34 14.07
CA ALA A 391 -7.07 6.62 15.28
C ALA A 391 -7.90 7.90 15.18
N VAL A 392 -7.39 8.95 14.53
CA VAL A 392 -8.14 10.20 14.32
C VAL A 392 -9.32 9.98 13.37
N ILE A 393 -9.13 9.22 12.29
CA ILE A 393 -10.19 8.99 11.28
C ILE A 393 -11.27 8.04 11.75
N THR A 394 -10.90 6.98 12.50
CA THR A 394 -11.85 5.92 12.90
C THR A 394 -12.29 5.99 14.36
N GLY A 395 -11.57 6.73 15.22
CA GLY A 395 -11.75 6.71 16.67
C GLY A 395 -11.26 5.41 17.33
N ILE A 396 -10.58 4.52 16.59
CA ILE A 396 -10.11 3.22 17.08
C ILE A 396 -8.60 3.27 17.30
N PRO A 397 -8.09 2.98 18.51
CA PRO A 397 -6.65 2.89 18.76
C PRO A 397 -6.00 1.78 17.93
N ASP A 398 -4.96 2.11 17.15
CA ASP A 398 -4.19 1.12 16.39
C ASP A 398 -3.01 0.61 17.22
N VAL A 399 -3.29 -0.38 18.06
CA VAL A 399 -2.34 -0.93 19.04
C VAL A 399 -1.70 -2.26 18.60
N GLU A 400 -2.10 -2.81 17.46
CA GLU A 400 -1.57 -4.08 16.94
C GLU A 400 -0.16 -3.89 16.37
N TYR A 401 0.77 -4.70 16.83
CA TYR A 401 2.16 -4.67 16.36
C TYR A 401 2.47 -5.95 15.57
N PRO A 402 3.30 -5.91 14.52
CA PRO A 402 4.08 -4.78 13.99
C PRO A 402 3.38 -3.98 12.88
N ASN A 403 2.29 -4.48 12.33
CA ASN A 403 1.63 -3.90 11.15
C ASN A 403 0.63 -2.80 11.54
N THR A 404 0.48 -1.79 10.69
CA THR A 404 -0.54 -0.75 10.89
C THR A 404 -1.88 -1.17 10.29
N SER A 405 -2.97 -0.88 10.98
CA SER A 405 -4.34 -1.20 10.53
C SER A 405 -4.69 -0.53 9.20
N SER A 406 -4.14 0.64 8.89
CA SER A 406 -4.32 1.32 7.60
C SER A 406 -3.81 0.50 6.40
N ARG A 407 -2.88 -0.42 6.61
CA ARG A 407 -2.33 -1.32 5.58
C ARG A 407 -3.09 -2.64 5.47
N ASN A 408 -4.00 -2.92 6.39
CA ASN A 408 -4.77 -4.14 6.40
C ASN A 408 -6.09 -3.98 5.62
N PRO A 409 -6.23 -4.61 4.43
CA PRO A 409 -7.44 -4.49 3.64
C PRO A 409 -8.71 -5.01 4.34
N ALA A 410 -8.56 -5.93 5.30
CA ALA A 410 -9.69 -6.45 6.07
C ALA A 410 -10.18 -5.48 7.16
N TYR A 411 -9.36 -4.53 7.58
CA TYR A 411 -9.66 -3.60 8.65
C TYR A 411 -9.97 -2.18 8.19
N VAL A 412 -9.70 -1.85 6.94
CA VAL A 412 -9.93 -0.49 6.44
C VAL A 412 -11.39 -0.10 6.35
N ASP A 413 -12.32 -1.04 6.30
CA ASP A 413 -13.75 -0.77 6.30
C ASP A 413 -14.24 -0.57 7.75
N GLN A 414 -14.21 0.68 8.20
CA GLN A 414 -14.60 1.11 9.54
C GLN A 414 -15.56 2.29 9.47
N HIS A 415 -16.45 2.40 10.45
CA HIS A 415 -17.24 3.61 10.61
C HIS A 415 -16.35 4.81 10.95
N SER A 416 -16.59 5.94 10.28
CA SER A 416 -15.97 7.23 10.61
C SER A 416 -17.07 8.26 10.88
N ILE A 417 -16.94 9.02 11.97
CA ILE A 417 -17.85 10.12 12.31
C ILE A 417 -17.97 11.16 11.18
N ILE A 418 -16.95 11.24 10.31
CA ILE A 418 -16.96 12.15 9.15
C ILE A 418 -18.13 11.83 8.21
N ASN A 419 -18.60 10.57 8.16
CA ASN A 419 -19.76 10.18 7.35
C ASN A 419 -21.09 10.69 7.90
N ASP A 420 -21.15 11.02 9.18
CA ASP A 420 -22.37 11.56 9.80
C ASP A 420 -22.63 13.03 9.39
N TYR A 421 -21.61 13.70 8.86
CA TYR A 421 -21.72 15.01 8.21
C TYR A 421 -22.22 14.87 6.77
N LYS A 422 -23.50 14.49 6.59
CA LYS A 422 -24.08 14.08 5.30
C LYS A 422 -24.15 15.21 4.27
N ASP A 423 -24.45 16.43 4.72
CA ASP A 423 -24.62 17.60 3.85
C ASP A 423 -23.36 18.46 3.72
N TYR A 424 -22.25 17.98 4.25
CA TYR A 424 -20.96 18.66 4.21
C TYR A 424 -20.14 18.26 3.00
N GLU A 425 -19.43 19.25 2.42
CA GLU A 425 -18.29 18.95 1.55
C GLU A 425 -17.13 18.45 2.41
N LYS A 426 -16.50 17.35 2.00
CA LYS A 426 -15.46 16.66 2.77
C LYS A 426 -14.12 16.78 2.07
N PHE A 427 -13.08 17.14 2.82
CA PHE A 427 -11.76 17.40 2.29
C PHE A 427 -10.67 16.71 3.12
N TYR A 428 -9.64 16.24 2.44
CA TYR A 428 -8.39 15.81 3.06
C TYR A 428 -7.21 16.41 2.31
N PHE A 429 -6.33 17.10 3.02
CA PHE A 429 -5.16 17.77 2.49
C PHE A 429 -3.89 17.18 3.12
N ILE A 430 -2.91 16.83 2.29
CA ILE A 430 -1.57 16.39 2.70
C ILE A 430 -0.52 16.96 1.75
N GLY A 431 0.59 17.46 2.27
CA GLY A 431 1.66 18.03 1.46
C GLY A 431 2.36 17.04 0.54
N GLY A 432 2.43 15.78 0.94
CA GLY A 432 3.06 14.69 0.21
C GLY A 432 2.07 13.75 -0.48
N SER A 433 2.44 12.47 -0.58
CA SER A 433 1.63 11.46 -1.28
C SER A 433 0.77 10.64 -0.34
N LEU A 434 -0.53 10.57 -0.61
CA LEU A 434 -1.50 9.69 0.07
C LEU A 434 -1.21 8.18 -0.10
N SER A 435 -0.34 7.81 -1.04
CA SER A 435 0.08 6.42 -1.19
C SER A 435 1.00 5.94 -0.06
N TRP A 436 1.58 6.87 0.72
CA TRP A 436 2.35 6.51 1.90
C TRP A 436 1.45 5.83 2.94
N ALA A 437 1.96 4.79 3.59
CA ALA A 437 1.28 4.01 4.64
C ALA A 437 -0.16 3.55 4.30
N ASN A 438 -0.55 3.58 3.04
CA ASN A 438 -1.91 3.25 2.58
C ASN A 438 -3.01 4.20 3.08
N ILE A 439 -2.67 5.46 3.35
CA ILE A 439 -3.63 6.46 3.84
C ILE A 439 -4.77 6.64 2.83
N ARG A 440 -4.47 6.62 1.52
CA ARG A 440 -5.50 6.68 0.48
C ARG A 440 -6.55 5.57 0.64
N GLY A 441 -6.12 4.31 0.85
CA GLY A 441 -7.03 3.19 1.03
C GLY A 441 -7.89 3.34 2.29
N LEU A 442 -7.31 3.80 3.39
CA LEU A 442 -8.04 4.13 4.61
C LEU A 442 -9.13 5.17 4.34
N LEU A 443 -8.80 6.28 3.71
CA LEU A 443 -9.72 7.40 3.50
C LEU A 443 -10.84 7.05 2.53
N THR A 444 -10.54 6.44 1.39
CA THR A 444 -11.54 6.13 0.35
C THR A 444 -12.51 5.02 0.73
N ASN A 445 -12.05 4.03 1.53
CA ASN A 445 -12.95 2.98 2.01
C ASN A 445 -13.88 3.45 3.13
N ASN A 446 -13.46 4.45 3.92
CA ASN A 446 -14.20 4.83 5.11
C ASN A 446 -14.99 6.14 4.96
N ILE A 447 -14.65 7.00 3.99
CA ILE A 447 -15.27 8.32 3.90
C ILE A 447 -15.87 8.53 2.51
N GLY A 448 -17.19 8.51 2.43
CA GLY A 448 -17.91 8.77 1.18
C GLY A 448 -17.84 10.25 0.76
N GLY A 449 -17.64 10.50 -0.54
CA GLY A 449 -17.62 11.85 -1.11
C GLY A 449 -16.42 12.72 -0.70
N LEU A 450 -15.30 12.10 -0.31
CA LEU A 450 -14.10 12.81 0.13
C LEU A 450 -13.29 13.37 -1.05
N ASN A 451 -13.02 14.66 -1.03
CA ASN A 451 -12.11 15.33 -1.95
C ASN A 451 -10.69 15.31 -1.37
N MET A 452 -9.77 14.63 -2.04
CA MET A 452 -8.39 14.46 -1.57
C MET A 452 -7.44 15.34 -2.38
N TYR A 453 -6.59 16.09 -1.66
CA TYR A 453 -5.54 16.93 -2.21
C TYR A 453 -4.18 16.46 -1.70
N GLU A 454 -3.30 16.11 -2.62
CA GLU A 454 -1.92 15.68 -2.36
C GLU A 454 -0.94 16.48 -3.24
N GLU A 455 0.35 16.27 -3.10
CA GLU A 455 1.40 17.07 -3.76
C GLU A 455 1.14 17.39 -5.25
N GLU A 456 0.56 16.44 -5.99
CA GLU A 456 0.27 16.61 -7.43
C GLU A 456 -0.89 17.60 -7.73
N ASN A 457 -1.70 17.94 -6.72
CA ASN A 457 -2.84 18.84 -6.86
C ASN A 457 -2.48 20.29 -6.58
N PHE A 458 -1.33 20.54 -5.93
CA PHE A 458 -0.91 21.87 -5.51
C PHE A 458 -0.05 22.57 -6.57
N LYS A 459 -0.06 23.90 -6.55
CA LYS A 459 0.81 24.72 -7.37
C LYS A 459 2.19 24.89 -6.73
N SER A 460 2.25 24.79 -5.42
CA SER A 460 3.48 24.89 -4.63
C SER A 460 4.43 23.73 -4.93
N LYS A 461 5.74 24.02 -4.96
CA LYS A 461 6.76 23.01 -5.22
C LYS A 461 7.04 22.22 -3.96
N SER A 462 7.30 20.91 -4.13
CA SER A 462 7.78 20.05 -3.05
C SER A 462 9.14 20.55 -2.53
N VAL A 463 9.31 20.51 -1.23
CA VAL A 463 10.53 20.94 -0.52
C VAL A 463 11.46 19.76 -0.32
N ASP A 464 10.89 18.61 0.00
CA ASP A 464 11.60 17.34 0.19
C ASP A 464 10.71 16.14 -0.13
N VAL A 465 11.06 14.95 0.41
CA VAL A 465 10.34 13.68 0.18
C VAL A 465 8.92 13.65 0.75
N TRP A 466 8.57 14.60 1.62
CA TRP A 466 7.27 14.71 2.27
C TRP A 466 6.34 15.69 1.55
N GLY A 467 6.82 16.34 0.50
CA GLY A 467 6.04 17.19 -0.38
C GLY A 467 6.22 18.69 -0.14
N ILE A 468 5.12 19.44 -0.25
CA ILE A 468 5.14 20.90 0.00
C ILE A 468 5.18 21.19 1.50
N SER A 469 5.72 22.37 1.88
CA SER A 469 5.82 22.73 3.30
C SER A 469 4.46 22.93 3.97
N ASP A 470 4.40 22.76 5.31
CA ASP A 470 3.18 22.93 6.10
C ASP A 470 2.55 24.30 5.91
N LYS A 471 3.35 25.39 5.87
CA LYS A 471 2.84 26.73 5.56
C LYS A 471 2.13 26.76 4.21
N ARG A 472 2.74 26.19 3.17
CA ARG A 472 2.14 26.12 1.83
C ARG A 472 0.90 25.26 1.80
N LEU A 473 0.94 24.09 2.46
CA LEU A 473 -0.20 23.22 2.61
C LEU A 473 -1.41 23.93 3.22
N PHE A 474 -1.21 24.67 4.29
CA PHE A 474 -2.26 25.45 4.94
C PHE A 474 -2.83 26.56 4.03
N LEU A 475 -1.98 27.30 3.31
CA LEU A 475 -2.42 28.35 2.41
C LEU A 475 -3.17 27.77 1.19
N GLU A 476 -2.72 26.65 0.64
CA GLU A 476 -3.42 25.95 -0.46
C GLU A 476 -4.78 25.39 0.05
N ALA A 477 -4.82 24.80 1.23
CA ALA A 477 -6.08 24.36 1.85
C ALA A 477 -7.04 25.54 2.06
N ASN A 478 -6.56 26.66 2.62
CA ASN A 478 -7.37 27.88 2.78
C ASN A 478 -7.94 28.37 1.44
N ASN A 479 -7.16 28.34 0.35
CA ASN A 479 -7.61 28.71 -0.98
C ASN A 479 -8.75 27.83 -1.51
N VAL A 480 -8.80 26.57 -1.14
CA VAL A 480 -9.91 25.65 -1.47
C VAL A 480 -11.11 25.92 -0.58
N LEU A 481 -10.88 26.02 0.74
CA LEU A 481 -11.96 26.15 1.74
C LEU A 481 -12.74 27.45 1.62
N LYS A 482 -12.08 28.59 1.31
CA LYS A 482 -12.76 29.89 1.13
C LYS A 482 -13.73 29.93 -0.03
N GLN A 483 -13.64 29.00 -0.96
CA GLN A 483 -14.53 28.93 -2.13
C GLN A 483 -15.80 28.12 -1.85
N GLN A 484 -15.89 27.45 -0.68
CA GLN A 484 -17.00 26.56 -0.36
C GLN A 484 -18.25 27.35 -0.01
N GLN A 485 -19.39 26.94 -0.57
CA GLN A 485 -20.70 27.53 -0.31
C GLN A 485 -21.52 26.71 0.67
N LYS A 486 -21.19 25.44 0.83
CA LYS A 486 -21.79 24.54 1.81
C LYS A 486 -20.90 24.40 3.03
N PRO A 487 -21.45 23.98 4.17
CA PRO A 487 -20.63 23.59 5.31
C PRO A 487 -19.61 22.51 4.89
N PHE A 488 -18.43 22.53 5.47
CA PHE A 488 -17.39 21.59 5.15
C PHE A 488 -16.75 20.95 6.38
N PHE A 489 -16.28 19.71 6.18
CA PHE A 489 -15.41 18.99 7.10
C PHE A 489 -14.06 18.78 6.40
N ALA A 490 -13.02 19.40 6.92
CA ALA A 490 -11.68 19.31 6.34
C ALA A 490 -10.69 18.69 7.32
N VAL A 491 -9.84 17.80 6.83
CA VAL A 491 -8.68 17.28 7.55
C VAL A 491 -7.42 17.79 6.85
N ILE A 492 -6.49 18.35 7.61
CA ILE A 492 -5.19 18.84 7.10
C ILE A 492 -4.10 18.11 7.88
N GLN A 493 -3.27 17.30 7.20
CA GLN A 493 -2.18 16.54 7.81
C GLN A 493 -0.84 17.20 7.51
N THR A 494 -0.13 17.65 8.55
CA THR A 494 1.20 18.26 8.44
C THR A 494 2.31 17.21 8.32
N ALA A 495 3.51 17.62 7.89
CA ALA A 495 4.64 16.71 7.69
C ALA A 495 6.03 17.31 7.98
N ASP A 496 6.20 18.63 8.07
CA ASP A 496 7.54 19.26 8.16
C ASP A 496 8.33 18.88 9.42
N ASN A 497 7.64 18.51 10.50
CA ASN A 497 8.30 18.03 11.73
C ASN A 497 8.79 16.58 11.60
N HIS A 498 9.23 16.19 10.40
CA HIS A 498 9.81 14.89 10.09
C HIS A 498 11.18 15.06 9.41
N ARG A 499 12.08 14.08 9.58
CA ARG A 499 13.36 14.10 8.85
C ARG A 499 13.14 14.14 7.35
N PRO A 500 13.85 14.96 6.59
CA PRO A 500 15.13 15.64 6.89
C PRO A 500 15.04 17.00 7.59
N TYR A 501 13.86 17.44 8.07
CA TYR A 501 13.65 18.71 8.79
C TYR A 501 13.93 19.95 7.92
N THR A 502 13.42 19.94 6.70
CA THR A 502 13.72 20.96 5.69
C THR A 502 12.89 22.22 5.92
N ILE A 503 13.55 23.35 6.15
CA ILE A 503 12.90 24.67 6.16
C ILE A 503 13.01 25.27 4.77
N PRO A 504 11.89 25.69 4.11
CA PRO A 504 11.94 26.31 2.79
C PRO A 504 12.82 27.56 2.75
N GLU A 505 13.64 27.69 1.71
CA GLU A 505 14.51 28.88 1.53
C GLU A 505 13.70 30.17 1.47
N GLU A 506 12.52 30.14 0.85
CA GLU A 506 11.63 31.30 0.71
C GLU A 506 11.09 31.82 2.05
N ASP A 507 11.07 30.97 3.09
CA ASP A 507 10.51 31.33 4.38
C ASP A 507 11.59 31.78 5.39
N LYS A 508 12.87 31.65 5.07
CA LYS A 508 13.98 32.02 5.96
C LYS A 508 14.04 33.50 6.31
N ASN A 509 13.40 34.37 5.53
CA ASN A 509 13.28 35.78 5.83
C ASN A 509 12.19 36.11 6.87
N GLU A 510 11.15 35.28 6.96
CA GLU A 510 10.04 35.42 7.92
C GLU A 510 10.24 34.53 9.15
N PHE A 511 10.80 33.35 8.95
CA PHE A 511 11.05 32.35 9.99
C PHE A 511 12.51 32.37 10.42
N ILE A 512 12.79 32.95 11.59
CA ILE A 512 14.14 33.05 12.11
C ILE A 512 14.55 31.75 12.80
N LEU A 513 15.62 31.11 12.29
CA LEU A 513 16.22 29.93 12.90
C LEU A 513 16.79 30.26 14.30
N LYS A 514 16.60 29.34 15.23
CA LYS A 514 17.23 29.39 16.56
C LYS A 514 18.28 28.29 16.69
N ASN A 515 19.36 28.60 17.40
CA ASN A 515 20.43 27.66 17.68
C ASN A 515 20.66 27.59 19.17
N PHE A 516 20.65 26.41 19.71
CA PHE A 516 20.93 26.12 21.11
C PHE A 516 22.10 25.12 21.23
N PRO A 517 22.85 25.14 22.35
CA PRO A 517 23.85 24.11 22.65
C PRO A 517 23.24 22.70 22.69
N THR A 518 24.00 21.71 22.27
CA THR A 518 23.55 20.31 22.19
C THR A 518 23.00 19.80 23.52
N ASP A 519 23.66 20.12 24.65
CA ASP A 519 23.19 19.69 25.97
C ASP A 519 21.81 20.26 26.33
N SER A 520 21.56 21.52 25.98
CA SER A 520 20.24 22.15 26.16
C SER A 520 19.18 21.50 25.25
N LEU A 521 19.54 21.19 24.01
CA LEU A 521 18.63 20.47 23.09
C LEU A 521 18.24 19.12 23.68
N HIS A 522 19.20 18.29 24.06
CA HIS A 522 18.97 16.95 24.64
C HIS A 522 18.16 17.02 25.94
N GLN A 523 18.45 17.98 26.79
CA GLN A 523 17.70 18.18 28.04
C GLN A 523 16.20 18.43 27.78
N TYR A 524 15.87 19.13 26.70
CA TYR A 524 14.50 19.51 26.36
C TYR A 524 13.90 18.74 25.19
N GLY A 525 14.45 17.56 24.86
CA GLY A 525 13.87 16.56 23.99
C GLY A 525 14.19 16.68 22.51
N PHE A 526 15.21 17.46 22.12
CA PHE A 526 15.62 17.60 20.73
C PHE A 526 17.02 17.02 20.50
N TYR A 527 17.21 16.33 19.37
CA TYR A 527 18.51 15.77 18.98
C TYR A 527 19.37 16.75 18.18
N SER A 528 18.74 17.75 17.53
CA SER A 528 19.45 18.73 16.71
C SER A 528 18.71 20.07 16.65
N ASN A 529 19.41 21.10 16.21
CA ASN A 529 18.79 22.40 15.91
C ASN A 529 17.86 22.33 14.70
N ASP A 530 18.10 21.43 13.76
CA ASP A 530 17.21 21.22 12.62
C ASP A 530 15.84 20.68 13.07
N GLU A 531 15.84 19.68 13.95
CA GLU A 531 14.62 19.16 14.58
C GLU A 531 13.87 20.22 15.37
N LEU A 532 14.58 20.97 16.21
CA LEU A 532 13.98 22.09 16.96
C LEU A 532 13.33 23.11 16.02
N ASN A 533 14.03 23.50 14.96
CA ASN A 533 13.53 24.50 14.03
C ASN A 533 12.36 23.95 13.18
N ALA A 534 12.33 22.69 12.80
CA ALA A 534 11.20 22.08 12.15
C ALA A 534 9.95 22.06 13.05
N PHE A 535 10.12 21.71 14.34
CA PHE A 535 9.05 21.77 15.33
C PHE A 535 8.51 23.20 15.50
N ARG A 536 9.39 24.21 15.53
CA ARG A 536 9.03 25.63 15.58
C ARG A 536 8.36 26.11 14.28
N TYR A 537 8.76 25.56 13.13
CA TYR A 537 8.20 25.91 11.84
C TYR A 537 6.76 25.40 11.70
N THR A 538 6.42 24.28 12.30
CA THR A 538 5.03 23.83 12.40
C THR A 538 4.16 24.84 13.16
N ASP A 539 4.64 25.37 14.29
CA ASP A 539 3.95 26.44 15.05
C ASP A 539 3.78 27.74 14.24
N PHE A 540 4.83 28.16 13.54
CA PHE A 540 4.79 29.28 12.61
C PHE A 540 3.76 29.05 11.48
N SER A 541 3.68 27.82 10.97
CA SER A 541 2.72 27.47 9.93
C SER A 541 1.28 27.52 10.44
N PHE A 542 1.02 27.16 11.71
CA PHE A 542 -0.29 27.37 12.35
C PHE A 542 -0.66 28.85 12.42
N GLU A 543 0.28 29.73 12.81
CA GLU A 543 0.06 31.17 12.82
C GLU A 543 -0.38 31.67 11.45
N LYS A 544 0.38 31.32 10.39
CA LYS A 544 0.07 31.73 9.01
C LYS A 544 -1.27 31.20 8.51
N PHE A 545 -1.63 29.99 8.90
CA PHE A 545 -2.93 29.41 8.57
C PHE A 545 -4.09 30.20 9.21
N ILE A 546 -4.03 30.38 10.52
CA ILE A 546 -5.10 31.07 11.26
C ILE A 546 -5.19 32.55 10.86
N GLU A 547 -4.05 33.21 10.61
CA GLU A 547 -4.04 34.60 10.06
C GLU A 547 -4.70 34.68 8.68
N ALA A 548 -4.47 33.68 7.81
CA ALA A 548 -5.12 33.62 6.51
C ALA A 548 -6.62 33.32 6.65
N ALA A 549 -6.99 32.35 7.47
CA ALA A 549 -8.37 31.96 7.71
C ALA A 549 -9.21 33.09 8.31
N LYS A 550 -8.66 33.87 9.24
CA LYS A 550 -9.34 35.03 9.85
C LYS A 550 -9.79 36.12 8.83
N LYS A 551 -9.22 36.11 7.65
CA LYS A 551 -9.61 37.05 6.56
C LYS A 551 -10.78 36.53 5.71
N GLU A 552 -11.20 35.30 5.93
CA GLU A 552 -12.20 34.60 5.11
C GLU A 552 -13.54 34.48 5.83
N LEU A 553 -14.62 34.50 5.06
CA LEU A 553 -16.00 34.45 5.59
C LEU A 553 -16.34 33.20 6.41
N TYR A 554 -15.63 32.11 6.18
CA TYR A 554 -15.90 30.85 6.88
C TYR A 554 -15.39 30.84 8.32
N PHE A 555 -14.43 31.72 8.68
CA PHE A 555 -13.68 31.64 9.94
C PHE A 555 -14.60 31.65 11.18
N ASP A 556 -15.50 32.64 11.28
CA ASP A 556 -16.36 32.83 12.45
C ASP A 556 -17.36 31.68 12.67
N ASN A 557 -17.59 30.84 11.67
CA ASN A 557 -18.46 29.67 11.75
C ASN A 557 -17.66 28.36 11.63
N THR A 558 -16.43 28.33 12.12
CA THR A 558 -15.56 27.14 11.99
C THR A 558 -15.01 26.72 13.33
N ILE A 559 -15.07 25.42 13.61
CA ILE A 559 -14.39 24.77 14.73
C ILE A 559 -13.05 24.25 14.22
N PHE A 560 -11.95 24.77 14.76
CA PHE A 560 -10.60 24.29 14.47
C PHE A 560 -10.16 23.34 15.58
N VAL A 561 -9.74 22.12 15.19
CA VAL A 561 -9.26 21.08 16.11
C VAL A 561 -7.84 20.72 15.75
N PHE A 562 -6.89 20.86 16.67
CA PHE A 562 -5.49 20.47 16.49
C PHE A 562 -5.21 19.23 17.35
N VAL A 563 -4.67 18.18 16.76
CA VAL A 563 -4.37 16.93 17.45
C VAL A 563 -3.04 16.36 16.95
N GLY A 564 -2.14 16.01 17.85
CA GLY A 564 -0.91 15.28 17.52
C GLY A 564 -1.25 13.84 17.09
N ASP A 565 -0.63 13.36 16.04
CA ASP A 565 -0.77 11.96 15.60
C ASP A 565 0.00 11.01 16.52
N HIS A 566 1.17 11.43 16.95
CA HIS A 566 1.98 10.79 18.00
C HIS A 566 2.98 11.80 18.59
N GLY A 567 3.65 11.42 19.70
CA GLY A 567 4.80 12.12 20.25
C GLY A 567 6.08 11.30 20.04
N ILE A 568 7.19 11.96 19.88
CA ILE A 568 8.52 11.33 19.83
C ILE A 568 9.33 11.82 21.02
#